data_5e4ffcef4306325458dad4a2b3815227
#
_entry.id   5e4ffcef4306325458dad4a2b3815227
#
_cell.length_a   1.000
_cell.length_b   1.000
_cell.length_c   1.000
_cell.angle_alpha   90.00
_cell.angle_beta   90.00
_cell.angle_gamma   90.00
#
_symmetry.space_group_name_H-M   'P 1'
#
loop_
_entity.id
_entity.type
_entity.pdbx_description
1 polymer ?
#
loop_
_entity_poly.entity_id
_entity_poly.type
_entity_poly.pdbx_seq_one_letter_code
_entity_poly.pdbx_strand_id
1 'polypeptide(L)'
;MTSATGALERKTEESEPSIRIGPFRFGPGALLRLALIATALVYVRTITYSFVFDDTLQIEMNPWIQSWKFWRTFFTGHVWSFGRAHIQGNYYRPVFMAWLAGNYSLFKLTPGWWHLTTIAAHVLATGLVYLLASRLLRDRWAGGIAALLFGLNPLHIECVAWVSGIPEVLLTIFFVGALLAYQNWRAGKRVVWLAASVVLYALALLS
;
A
#
# COMPACT_ATOMS: atom_id res chain seq x y z
N MET A 1 -23.09 -57.22 -1.90
CA MET A 1 -21.89 -56.47 -2.32
C MET A 1 -22.25 -54.99 -2.43
N THR A 2 -22.30 -54.33 -1.33
CA THR A 2 -22.65 -52.91 -1.18
C THR A 2 -21.90 -52.38 0.02
N SER A 3 -21.35 -51.21 -0.06
CA SER A 3 -20.72 -50.46 1.04
C SER A 3 -19.20 -50.46 1.11
N ALA A 4 -18.60 -49.64 0.25
CA ALA A 4 -17.21 -49.16 0.44
C ALA A 4 -16.95 -47.79 -0.21
N THR A 5 -17.98 -46.93 -0.37
CA THR A 5 -17.78 -45.65 -1.13
C THR A 5 -18.15 -44.40 -0.29
N GLY A 6 -18.15 -44.50 1.03
CA GLY A 6 -18.60 -43.42 1.93
C GLY A 6 -17.55 -42.88 2.91
N ALA A 7 -16.27 -43.15 2.71
CA ALA A 7 -15.25 -42.84 3.73
C ALA A 7 -14.11 -41.89 3.25
N LEU A 8 -14.24 -41.23 2.11
CA LEU A 8 -13.12 -40.44 1.51
C LEU A 8 -13.47 -38.98 1.27
N GLU A 9 -14.20 -38.31 2.13
CA GLU A 9 -14.34 -36.83 2.07
C GLU A 9 -14.63 -36.22 3.47
N ARG A 10 -13.83 -36.58 4.45
CA ARG A 10 -13.57 -35.59 5.52
C ARG A 10 -12.17 -35.05 5.31
N LYS A 11 -12.06 -34.07 4.44
CA LYS A 11 -10.96 -33.11 4.51
C LYS A 11 -10.99 -32.55 5.93
N THR A 12 -10.07 -33.00 6.77
CA THR A 12 -9.78 -32.38 8.05
C THR A 12 -9.49 -30.90 7.75
N GLU A 13 -10.42 -30.02 8.10
CA GLU A 13 -10.09 -28.62 8.34
C GLU A 13 -9.05 -28.64 9.46
N GLU A 14 -7.78 -28.63 9.10
CA GLU A 14 -6.70 -28.35 10.04
C GLU A 14 -7.01 -26.97 10.62
N SER A 15 -7.56 -26.95 11.81
CA SER A 15 -7.82 -25.73 12.55
C SER A 15 -6.50 -25.01 12.72
N GLU A 16 -6.40 -23.80 12.15
CA GLU A 16 -5.20 -22.97 12.29
C GLU A 16 -4.75 -22.89 13.76
N PRO A 17 -3.45 -23.00 14.04
CA PRO A 17 -2.94 -22.92 15.39
C PRO A 17 -3.39 -21.60 16.03
N SER A 18 -4.14 -21.68 17.11
CA SER A 18 -4.63 -20.53 17.85
C SER A 18 -4.12 -20.58 19.29
N ILE A 19 -3.70 -19.42 19.80
CA ILE A 19 -3.28 -19.26 21.19
C ILE A 19 -4.53 -18.86 22.00
N ARG A 20 -4.77 -19.54 23.13
CA ARG A 20 -5.82 -19.14 24.08
C ARG A 20 -5.26 -18.17 25.08
N ILE A 21 -5.86 -16.98 25.16
CA ILE A 21 -5.59 -15.99 26.20
C ILE A 21 -6.91 -15.75 26.95
N GLY A 22 -7.08 -16.43 28.08
CA GLY A 22 -8.36 -16.43 28.80
C GLY A 22 -9.50 -17.01 27.95
N PRO A 23 -10.66 -16.33 27.85
CA PRO A 23 -11.79 -16.77 27.05
C PRO A 23 -11.61 -16.57 25.54
N PHE A 24 -10.56 -15.82 25.11
CA PHE A 24 -10.34 -15.45 23.72
C PHE A 24 -9.39 -16.41 23.00
N ARG A 25 -9.77 -16.79 21.76
CA ARG A 25 -8.88 -17.47 20.82
C ARG A 25 -8.18 -16.43 19.95
N PHE A 26 -6.86 -16.32 20.11
CA PHE A 26 -6.03 -15.44 19.32
C PHE A 26 -5.37 -16.23 18.19
N GLY A 27 -5.80 -15.98 16.96
CA GLY A 27 -5.25 -16.61 15.77
C GLY A 27 -4.51 -15.61 14.87
N PRO A 28 -3.83 -16.07 13.80
CA PRO A 28 -3.06 -15.23 12.90
C PRO A 28 -3.90 -14.11 12.24
N GLY A 29 -5.19 -14.36 11.99
CA GLY A 29 -6.11 -13.34 11.50
C GLY A 29 -6.40 -12.23 12.52
N ALA A 30 -6.37 -12.53 13.83
CA ALA A 30 -6.47 -11.51 14.86
C ALA A 30 -5.20 -10.67 14.93
N LEU A 31 -4.03 -11.28 14.75
CA LEU A 31 -2.76 -10.57 14.69
C LEU A 31 -2.70 -9.60 13.49
N LEU A 32 -3.18 -10.01 12.32
CA LEU A 32 -3.29 -9.11 11.16
C LEU A 32 -4.20 -7.91 11.48
N ARG A 33 -5.41 -8.16 12.02
CA ARG A 33 -6.31 -7.05 12.38
C ARG A 33 -5.67 -6.10 13.37
N LEU A 34 -4.98 -6.64 14.38
CA LEU A 34 -4.21 -5.83 15.33
C LEU A 34 -3.16 -4.99 14.62
N ALA A 35 -2.38 -5.56 13.71
CA ALA A 35 -1.36 -4.84 12.95
C ALA A 35 -1.97 -3.68 12.14
N LEU A 36 -3.05 -3.93 11.39
CA LEU A 36 -3.69 -2.89 10.57
C LEU A 36 -4.30 -1.76 11.42
N ILE A 37 -5.00 -2.12 12.52
CA ILE A 37 -5.61 -1.14 13.42
C ILE A 37 -4.51 -0.33 14.13
N ALA A 38 -3.47 -0.97 14.66
CA ALA A 38 -2.37 -0.28 15.33
C ALA A 38 -1.63 0.65 14.36
N THR A 39 -1.37 0.21 13.11
CA THR A 39 -0.80 1.05 12.06
C THR A 39 -1.65 2.30 11.82
N ALA A 40 -2.97 2.15 11.65
CA ALA A 40 -3.86 3.29 11.48
C ALA A 40 -3.84 4.25 12.68
N LEU A 41 -3.90 3.70 13.90
CA LEU A 41 -3.96 4.49 15.14
C LEU A 41 -2.69 5.29 15.42
N VAL A 42 -1.50 4.75 15.11
CA VAL A 42 -0.22 5.45 15.29
C VAL A 42 -0.18 6.74 14.48
N TYR A 43 -0.76 6.73 13.28
CA TYR A 43 -0.74 7.89 12.38
C TYR A 43 -2.02 8.73 12.41
N VAL A 44 -3.07 8.33 13.14
CA VAL A 44 -4.38 9.02 13.11
C VAL A 44 -4.28 10.51 13.47
N ARG A 45 -3.34 10.90 14.33
CA ARG A 45 -3.13 12.29 14.72
C ARG A 45 -2.72 13.17 13.54
N THR A 46 -2.08 12.62 12.51
CA THR A 46 -1.67 13.42 11.33
C THR A 46 -2.84 14.02 10.57
N ILE A 47 -4.06 13.48 10.72
CA ILE A 47 -5.29 14.03 10.12
C ILE A 47 -5.54 15.49 10.54
N THR A 48 -5.01 15.89 11.70
CA THR A 48 -5.13 17.27 12.21
C THR A 48 -3.99 18.19 11.75
N TYR A 49 -3.03 17.67 10.98
CA TYR A 49 -1.89 18.45 10.51
C TYR A 49 -2.23 19.22 9.24
N SER A 50 -1.53 20.35 9.06
CA SER A 50 -1.56 21.14 7.83
C SER A 50 -0.54 20.64 6.83
N PHE A 51 -0.57 21.15 5.62
CA PHE A 51 0.48 20.97 4.63
C PHE A 51 1.79 21.61 5.11
N VAL A 52 2.93 20.93 4.85
CA VAL A 52 4.25 21.37 5.29
C VAL A 52 5.30 21.11 4.21
N PHE A 53 6.40 21.85 4.26
CA PHE A 53 7.55 21.68 3.35
C PHE A 53 7.13 21.68 1.87
N ASP A 54 7.46 20.60 1.16
CA ASP A 54 7.17 20.45 -0.26
C ASP A 54 5.67 20.39 -0.58
N ASP A 55 4.81 20.06 0.40
CA ASP A 55 3.36 20.06 0.21
C ASP A 55 2.87 21.44 -0.26
N THR A 56 3.44 22.52 0.26
CA THR A 56 3.08 23.88 -0.17
C THR A 56 3.34 24.09 -1.66
N LEU A 57 4.47 23.64 -2.15
CA LEU A 57 4.82 23.79 -3.58
C LEU A 57 4.10 22.73 -4.43
N GLN A 58 4.14 21.47 -4.02
CA GLN A 58 3.65 20.34 -4.83
C GLN A 58 2.13 20.22 -4.83
N ILE A 59 1.44 20.72 -3.80
CA ILE A 59 -0.01 20.62 -3.65
C ILE A 59 -0.68 21.99 -3.78
N GLU A 60 -0.35 22.94 -2.90
CA GLU A 60 -1.07 24.21 -2.85
C GLU A 60 -0.78 25.09 -4.07
N MET A 61 0.47 25.15 -4.51
CA MET A 61 0.94 26.03 -5.58
C MET A 61 1.08 25.34 -6.94
N ASN A 62 0.80 24.04 -7.06
CA ASN A 62 0.97 23.28 -8.29
C ASN A 62 -0.28 23.31 -9.18
N PRO A 63 -0.30 24.10 -10.28
CA PRO A 63 -1.46 24.16 -11.14
C PRO A 63 -1.72 22.89 -11.95
N TRP A 64 -0.72 22.02 -12.10
CA TRP A 64 -0.86 20.81 -12.90
C TRP A 64 -1.75 19.76 -12.24
N ILE A 65 -1.76 19.67 -10.91
CA ILE A 65 -2.63 18.73 -10.19
C ILE A 65 -4.06 19.23 -10.03
N GLN A 66 -4.29 20.53 -10.25
CA GLN A 66 -5.60 21.16 -10.06
C GLN A 66 -6.57 20.86 -11.20
N SER A 67 -6.09 20.37 -12.35
CA SER A 67 -6.92 20.01 -13.49
C SER A 67 -6.33 18.85 -14.28
N TRP A 68 -7.15 17.85 -14.57
CA TRP A 68 -6.79 16.69 -15.39
C TRP A 68 -6.38 17.05 -16.84
N LYS A 69 -6.66 18.27 -17.31
CA LYS A 69 -6.17 18.73 -18.62
C LYS A 69 -4.64 18.65 -18.74
N PHE A 70 -3.93 18.67 -17.61
CA PHE A 70 -2.47 18.58 -17.54
C PHE A 70 -1.93 17.14 -17.39
N TRP A 71 -2.76 16.10 -17.49
CA TRP A 71 -2.33 14.71 -17.27
C TRP A 71 -1.11 14.30 -18.12
N ARG A 72 -0.96 14.87 -19.33
CA ARG A 72 0.19 14.59 -20.20
C ARG A 72 1.50 15.11 -19.62
N THR A 73 1.47 16.23 -18.90
CA THR A 73 2.69 16.80 -18.29
C THR A 73 3.24 15.90 -17.19
N PHE A 74 2.44 15.02 -16.58
CA PHE A 74 2.92 14.05 -15.60
C PHE A 74 3.93 13.08 -16.20
N PHE A 75 3.81 12.81 -17.52
CA PHE A 75 4.67 11.87 -18.25
C PHE A 75 5.78 12.56 -19.05
N THR A 76 5.78 13.89 -19.19
CA THR A 76 6.74 14.62 -20.01
C THR A 76 7.65 15.53 -19.20
N GLY A 77 7.38 15.70 -17.92
CA GLY A 77 8.15 16.54 -17.00
C GLY A 77 8.55 15.79 -15.73
N HIS A 78 9.33 16.44 -14.91
CA HIS A 78 9.63 15.99 -13.54
C HIS A 78 8.70 16.72 -12.55
N VAL A 79 8.65 16.24 -11.31
CA VAL A 79 7.73 16.70 -10.26
C VAL A 79 7.77 18.23 -10.03
N TRP A 80 8.90 18.88 -10.28
CA TRP A 80 9.11 20.33 -10.07
C TRP A 80 8.97 21.17 -11.34
N SER A 81 8.61 20.59 -12.48
CA SER A 81 8.57 21.31 -13.77
C SER A 81 7.45 22.34 -13.89
N PHE A 82 6.48 22.37 -12.97
CA PHE A 82 5.38 23.33 -12.97
C PHE A 82 5.80 24.75 -12.53
N GLY A 83 6.94 24.88 -11.85
CA GLY A 83 7.47 26.16 -11.38
C GLY A 83 8.21 26.95 -12.46
N ARG A 84 8.25 28.29 -12.34
CA ARG A 84 9.02 29.15 -13.23
C ARG A 84 10.54 29.08 -12.98
N ALA A 85 10.95 28.63 -11.81
CA ALA A 85 12.35 28.35 -11.54
C ALA A 85 12.72 27.05 -12.26
N HIS A 86 13.77 27.09 -13.10
CA HIS A 86 14.36 25.89 -13.69
C HIS A 86 15.07 25.07 -12.58
N ILE A 87 14.28 24.51 -11.68
CA ILE A 87 14.80 23.55 -10.71
C ILE A 87 15.21 22.33 -11.52
N GLN A 88 16.51 22.19 -11.75
CA GLN A 88 17.05 20.98 -12.36
C GLN A 88 16.86 19.83 -11.38
N GLY A 89 15.96 18.94 -11.69
CA GLY A 89 15.69 17.74 -10.91
C GLY A 89 15.35 16.59 -11.86
N ASN A 90 15.76 15.40 -11.49
CA ASN A 90 15.46 14.17 -12.21
C ASN A 90 14.43 13.32 -11.47
N TYR A 91 13.59 13.94 -10.63
CA TYR A 91 12.48 13.27 -9.95
C TYR A 91 11.32 13.07 -10.93
N TYR A 92 11.43 12.05 -11.79
CA TYR A 92 10.38 11.64 -12.71
C TYR A 92 9.46 10.64 -12.03
N ARG A 93 8.27 11.09 -11.59
CA ARG A 93 7.31 10.30 -10.78
C ARG A 93 5.86 10.53 -11.26
N PRO A 94 5.48 10.04 -12.44
CA PRO A 94 4.14 10.29 -12.99
C PRO A 94 3.01 9.68 -12.17
N VAL A 95 3.23 8.54 -11.50
CA VAL A 95 2.24 7.91 -10.63
C VAL A 95 1.99 8.77 -9.39
N PHE A 96 3.04 9.34 -8.81
CA PHE A 96 2.90 10.30 -7.72
C PHE A 96 2.10 11.54 -8.16
N MET A 97 2.40 12.13 -9.32
CA MET A 97 1.64 13.25 -9.87
C MET A 97 0.17 12.91 -10.07
N ALA A 98 -0.13 11.71 -10.57
CA ALA A 98 -1.50 11.22 -10.71
C ALA A 98 -2.19 11.02 -9.35
N TRP A 99 -1.46 10.54 -8.33
CA TRP A 99 -1.94 10.47 -6.95
C TRP A 99 -2.32 11.85 -6.42
N LEU A 100 -1.45 12.86 -6.58
CA LEU A 100 -1.74 14.23 -6.15
C LEU A 100 -2.97 14.79 -6.86
N ALA A 101 -3.07 14.63 -8.18
CA ALA A 101 -4.21 15.10 -8.97
C ALA A 101 -5.52 14.39 -8.57
N GLY A 102 -5.47 13.10 -8.26
CA GLY A 102 -6.60 12.34 -7.75
C GLY A 102 -7.10 12.87 -6.40
N ASN A 103 -6.18 13.06 -5.45
CA ASN A 103 -6.51 13.63 -4.14
C ASN A 103 -7.06 15.05 -4.27
N TYR A 104 -6.45 15.90 -5.09
CA TYR A 104 -6.95 17.24 -5.32
C TYR A 104 -8.36 17.26 -5.91
N SER A 105 -8.65 16.35 -6.83
CA SER A 105 -9.98 16.21 -7.45
C SER A 105 -11.07 15.92 -6.42
N LEU A 106 -10.75 15.08 -5.43
CA LEU A 106 -11.68 14.63 -4.40
C LEU A 106 -11.77 15.60 -3.22
N PHE A 107 -10.65 16.11 -2.76
CA PHE A 107 -10.55 16.76 -1.44
C PHE A 107 -10.09 18.21 -1.51
N LYS A 108 -9.75 18.70 -2.71
CA LYS A 108 -9.19 20.05 -2.91
C LYS A 108 -8.00 20.27 -1.96
N LEU A 109 -7.96 21.39 -1.28
CA LEU A 109 -6.92 21.77 -0.31
C LEU A 109 -7.36 21.51 1.15
N THR A 110 -8.01 20.37 1.42
CA THR A 110 -8.40 20.00 2.79
C THR A 110 -7.41 18.97 3.35
N PRO A 111 -6.39 19.37 4.15
CA PRO A 111 -5.24 18.54 4.49
C PRO A 111 -5.60 17.21 5.17
N GLY A 112 -6.58 17.23 6.05
CA GLY A 112 -6.99 16.03 6.81
C GLY A 112 -7.36 14.84 5.93
N TRP A 113 -8.01 15.07 4.79
CA TRP A 113 -8.34 14.00 3.85
C TRP A 113 -7.11 13.46 3.12
N TRP A 114 -6.14 14.31 2.84
CA TRP A 114 -4.87 13.90 2.25
C TRP A 114 -4.10 12.98 3.20
N HIS A 115 -3.98 13.38 4.47
CA HIS A 115 -3.39 12.51 5.49
C HIS A 115 -4.15 11.19 5.66
N LEU A 116 -5.49 11.22 5.59
CA LEU A 116 -6.27 10.00 5.66
C LEU A 116 -5.94 9.06 4.50
N THR A 117 -5.75 9.57 3.28
CA THR A 117 -5.37 8.73 2.13
C THR A 117 -3.95 8.18 2.25
N THR A 118 -2.98 8.92 2.82
CA THR A 118 -1.63 8.39 3.07
C THR A 118 -1.66 7.29 4.14
N ILE A 119 -2.45 7.47 5.21
CA ILE A 119 -2.66 6.42 6.23
C ILE A 119 -3.28 5.18 5.59
N ALA A 120 -4.34 5.34 4.80
CA ALA A 120 -5.02 4.22 4.14
C ALA A 120 -4.06 3.47 3.19
N ALA A 121 -3.22 4.19 2.44
CA ALA A 121 -2.20 3.60 1.59
C ALA A 121 -1.16 2.80 2.41
N HIS A 122 -0.70 3.33 3.55
CA HIS A 122 0.26 2.62 4.40
C HIS A 122 -0.36 1.37 5.07
N VAL A 123 -1.62 1.45 5.48
CA VAL A 123 -2.37 0.29 5.97
C VAL A 123 -2.51 -0.78 4.88
N LEU A 124 -2.79 -0.37 3.63
CA LEU A 124 -2.81 -1.29 2.48
C LEU A 124 -1.44 -1.94 2.25
N ALA A 125 -0.36 -1.15 2.26
CA ALA A 125 1.02 -1.66 2.15
C ALA A 125 1.31 -2.70 3.25
N THR A 126 0.93 -2.41 4.50
CA THR A 126 1.06 -3.33 5.64
C THR A 126 0.31 -4.64 5.41
N GLY A 127 -0.90 -4.59 4.87
CA GLY A 127 -1.68 -5.77 4.49
C GLY A 127 -1.02 -6.58 3.37
N LEU A 128 -0.44 -5.91 2.38
CA LEU A 128 0.29 -6.59 1.30
C LEU A 128 1.58 -7.25 1.81
N VAL A 129 2.30 -6.63 2.73
CA VAL A 129 3.47 -7.22 3.41
C VAL A 129 3.08 -8.47 4.19
N TYR A 130 1.94 -8.44 4.92
CA TYR A 130 1.39 -9.64 5.55
C TYR A 130 1.19 -10.78 4.54
N LEU A 131 0.53 -10.49 3.41
CA LEU A 131 0.24 -11.51 2.40
C LEU A 131 1.53 -12.09 1.81
N LEU A 132 2.49 -11.23 1.49
CA LEU A 132 3.77 -11.65 0.93
C LEU A 132 4.56 -12.52 1.92
N ALA A 133 4.72 -12.05 3.15
CA ALA A 133 5.46 -12.77 4.20
C ALA A 133 4.81 -14.11 4.54
N SER A 134 3.48 -14.13 4.69
CA SER A 134 2.72 -15.37 4.95
C SER A 134 2.93 -16.42 3.86
N ARG A 135 2.99 -15.99 2.59
CA ARG A 135 3.21 -16.91 1.46
C ARG A 135 4.67 -17.39 1.36
N LEU A 136 5.62 -16.48 1.56
CA LEU A 136 7.05 -16.81 1.47
C LEU A 136 7.49 -17.74 2.59
N LEU A 137 7.06 -17.46 3.82
CA LEU A 137 7.42 -18.23 5.00
C LEU A 137 6.48 -19.43 5.24
N ARG A 138 5.38 -19.51 4.48
CA ARG A 138 4.31 -20.52 4.65
C ARG A 138 3.77 -20.55 6.09
N ASP A 139 3.77 -19.40 6.73
CA ASP A 139 3.34 -19.22 8.11
C ASP A 139 2.59 -17.88 8.24
N ARG A 140 1.33 -17.95 8.66
CA ARG A 140 0.47 -16.77 8.83
C ARG A 140 0.80 -15.99 10.10
N TRP A 141 1.41 -16.61 11.10
CA TRP A 141 1.90 -15.93 12.29
C TRP A 141 3.12 -15.08 11.96
N ALA A 142 4.07 -15.64 11.23
CA ALA A 142 5.22 -14.89 10.73
C ALA A 142 4.79 -13.72 9.84
N GLY A 143 3.74 -13.91 9.00
CA GLY A 143 3.13 -12.84 8.25
C GLY A 143 2.57 -11.72 9.13
N GLY A 144 1.87 -12.07 10.22
CA GLY A 144 1.34 -11.11 11.18
C GLY A 144 2.43 -10.33 11.91
N ILE A 145 3.51 -10.99 12.30
CA ILE A 145 4.68 -10.34 12.91
C ILE A 145 5.34 -9.38 11.91
N ALA A 146 5.53 -9.82 10.66
CA ALA A 146 6.09 -8.96 9.61
C ALA A 146 5.23 -7.71 9.37
N ALA A 147 3.90 -7.85 9.36
CA ALA A 147 2.98 -6.72 9.25
C ALA A 147 3.09 -5.74 10.43
N LEU A 148 3.19 -6.24 11.66
CA LEU A 148 3.41 -5.39 12.84
C LEU A 148 4.74 -4.63 12.74
N LEU A 149 5.82 -5.33 12.44
CA LEU A 149 7.15 -4.73 12.31
C LEU A 149 7.19 -3.68 11.19
N PHE A 150 6.55 -3.93 10.07
CA PHE A 150 6.47 -2.99 8.97
C PHE A 150 5.57 -1.80 9.31
N GLY A 151 4.32 -2.05 9.72
CA GLY A 151 3.32 -1.00 9.92
C GLY A 151 3.65 -0.03 11.06
N LEU A 152 4.34 -0.51 12.10
CA LEU A 152 4.73 0.28 13.27
C LEU A 152 6.18 0.76 13.23
N ASN A 153 6.90 0.52 12.12
CA ASN A 153 8.29 0.94 12.01
C ASN A 153 8.40 2.48 12.03
N PRO A 154 9.14 3.07 12.98
CA PRO A 154 9.26 4.53 13.08
C PRO A 154 9.95 5.17 11.86
N LEU A 155 10.69 4.41 11.06
CA LEU A 155 11.29 4.92 9.81
C LEU A 155 10.24 5.32 8.77
N HIS A 156 9.00 4.85 8.87
CA HIS A 156 7.93 5.21 7.97
C HIS A 156 7.22 6.52 8.32
N ILE A 157 7.61 7.20 9.41
CA ILE A 157 6.94 8.43 9.85
C ILE A 157 6.99 9.51 8.76
N GLU A 158 8.11 9.65 8.08
CA GLU A 158 8.28 10.61 6.99
C GLU A 158 7.35 10.28 5.82
N CYS A 159 7.28 9.01 5.39
CA CYS A 159 6.47 8.59 4.25
C CYS A 159 4.95 8.66 4.51
N VAL A 160 4.51 8.72 5.76
CA VAL A 160 3.07 8.67 6.10
C VAL A 160 2.58 9.99 6.69
N ALA A 161 3.36 10.63 7.57
CA ALA A 161 2.98 11.87 8.21
C ALA A 161 3.15 13.09 7.28
N TRP A 162 4.07 13.03 6.33
CA TRP A 162 4.29 14.04 5.32
C TRP A 162 3.62 13.62 4.01
N VAL A 163 2.69 14.43 3.48
CA VAL A 163 1.86 14.03 2.32
C VAL A 163 2.72 13.82 1.06
N SER A 164 3.68 14.70 0.81
CA SER A 164 4.60 14.55 -0.33
C SER A 164 5.62 13.41 -0.17
N GLY A 165 5.69 12.78 0.99
CA GLY A 165 6.48 11.58 1.25
C GLY A 165 5.84 10.27 0.75
N ILE A 166 4.61 10.30 0.26
CA ILE A 166 3.83 9.14 -0.21
C ILE A 166 4.50 8.27 -1.31
N PRO A 167 5.43 8.74 -2.16
CA PRO A 167 6.05 7.93 -3.20
C PRO A 167 6.58 6.59 -2.70
N GLU A 168 7.20 6.55 -1.54
CA GLU A 168 7.77 5.32 -0.96
C GLU A 168 6.68 4.30 -0.60
N VAL A 169 5.51 4.78 -0.17
CA VAL A 169 4.36 3.91 0.13
C VAL A 169 3.74 3.39 -1.16
N LEU A 170 3.60 4.24 -2.19
CA LEU A 170 3.09 3.83 -3.51
C LEU A 170 4.01 2.79 -4.15
N LEU A 171 5.33 3.04 -4.14
CA LEU A 171 6.33 2.06 -4.58
C LEU A 171 6.14 0.73 -3.87
N THR A 172 6.00 0.75 -2.54
CA THR A 172 5.80 -0.48 -1.75
C THR A 172 4.53 -1.22 -2.16
N ILE A 173 3.40 -0.52 -2.31
CA ILE A 173 2.12 -1.12 -2.72
C ILE A 173 2.28 -1.83 -4.08
N PHE A 174 2.80 -1.12 -5.06
CA PHE A 174 2.92 -1.63 -6.41
C PHE A 174 3.98 -2.73 -6.53
N PHE A 175 5.12 -2.58 -5.86
CA PHE A 175 6.19 -3.58 -5.89
C PHE A 175 5.77 -4.88 -5.20
N VAL A 176 5.23 -4.80 -3.98
CA VAL A 176 4.73 -5.98 -3.26
C VAL A 176 3.55 -6.62 -4.01
N GLY A 177 2.67 -5.80 -4.56
CA GLY A 177 1.59 -6.26 -5.44
C GLY A 177 2.10 -7.01 -6.68
N ALA A 178 3.18 -6.51 -7.31
CA ALA A 178 3.82 -7.19 -8.44
C ALA A 178 4.37 -8.56 -8.05
N LEU A 179 5.02 -8.68 -6.89
CA LEU A 179 5.53 -9.95 -6.39
C LEU A 179 4.40 -10.96 -6.11
N LEU A 180 3.30 -10.50 -5.50
CA LEU A 180 2.12 -11.34 -5.23
C LEU A 180 1.47 -11.81 -6.54
N ALA A 181 1.35 -10.93 -7.54
CA ALA A 181 0.84 -11.30 -8.86
C ALA A 181 1.77 -12.30 -9.55
N TYR A 182 3.09 -12.12 -9.46
CA TYR A 182 4.07 -13.07 -9.99
C TYR A 182 3.94 -14.45 -9.33
N GLN A 183 3.77 -14.50 -8.00
CA GLN A 183 3.53 -15.77 -7.29
C GLN A 183 2.26 -16.47 -7.80
N ASN A 184 1.17 -15.72 -8.03
CA ASN A 184 -0.07 -16.27 -8.57
C ASN A 184 0.14 -16.83 -10.00
N TRP A 185 0.93 -16.14 -10.83
CA TRP A 185 1.29 -16.66 -12.15
C TRP A 185 2.11 -17.95 -12.03
N ARG A 186 3.10 -17.99 -11.16
CA ARG A 186 3.93 -19.18 -10.92
C ARG A 186 3.08 -20.40 -10.53
N ALA A 187 2.07 -20.19 -9.70
CA ALA A 187 1.19 -21.24 -9.20
C ALA A 187 0.22 -21.76 -10.27
N GLY A 188 -0.44 -20.88 -11.02
CA GLY A 188 -1.53 -21.22 -11.95
C GLY A 188 -1.23 -20.99 -13.43
N LYS A 189 -0.06 -20.46 -13.78
CA LYS A 189 0.38 -20.16 -15.18
C LYS A 189 -0.58 -19.28 -16.01
N ARG A 190 -1.52 -18.60 -15.35
CA ARG A 190 -2.46 -17.71 -16.05
C ARG A 190 -1.77 -16.40 -16.43
N VAL A 191 -1.70 -16.12 -17.74
CA VAL A 191 -0.99 -14.96 -18.32
C VAL A 191 -1.46 -13.62 -17.74
N VAL A 192 -2.73 -13.52 -17.33
CA VAL A 192 -3.27 -12.30 -16.70
C VAL A 192 -2.47 -11.90 -15.44
N TRP A 193 -1.99 -12.87 -14.65
CA TRP A 193 -1.19 -12.58 -13.47
C TRP A 193 0.23 -12.13 -13.81
N LEU A 194 0.80 -12.64 -14.90
CA LEU A 194 2.08 -12.16 -15.39
C LEU A 194 1.94 -10.72 -15.91
N ALA A 195 0.92 -10.44 -16.70
CA ALA A 195 0.64 -9.09 -17.17
C ALA A 195 0.42 -8.11 -16.00
N ALA A 196 -0.38 -8.52 -15.00
CA ALA A 196 -0.58 -7.71 -13.78
C ALA A 196 0.73 -7.44 -13.04
N SER A 197 1.61 -8.45 -12.92
CA SER A 197 2.93 -8.28 -12.28
C SER A 197 3.78 -7.26 -13.02
N VAL A 198 3.84 -7.32 -14.35
CA VAL A 198 4.61 -6.37 -15.17
C VAL A 198 4.05 -4.95 -15.05
N VAL A 199 2.74 -4.79 -15.12
CA VAL A 199 2.08 -3.47 -14.97
C VAL A 199 2.33 -2.89 -13.59
N LEU A 200 2.14 -3.68 -12.53
CA LEU A 200 2.38 -3.22 -11.14
C LEU A 200 3.86 -2.87 -10.93
N TYR A 201 4.78 -3.64 -11.49
CA TYR A 201 6.20 -3.31 -11.41
C TYR A 201 6.54 -2.01 -12.13
N ALA A 202 5.96 -1.79 -13.33
CA ALA A 202 6.12 -0.52 -14.03
C ALA A 202 5.56 0.66 -13.22
N LEU A 203 4.39 0.51 -12.58
CA LEU A 203 3.83 1.53 -11.69
C LEU A 203 4.73 1.80 -10.48
N ALA A 204 5.38 0.78 -9.92
CA ALA A 204 6.36 0.95 -8.84
C ALA A 204 7.56 1.79 -9.27
N LEU A 205 8.08 1.57 -10.49
CA LEU A 205 9.20 2.36 -11.02
C LEU A 205 8.83 3.81 -11.34
N LEU A 206 7.56 4.08 -11.55
CA LEU A 206 7.01 5.40 -11.92
C LEU A 206 6.40 6.15 -10.71
N SER A 207 6.53 5.61 -9.49
CA SER A 207 5.99 6.18 -8.23
C SER A 207 6.83 7.25 -7.58
#